data_c50c62266670661f755b99defa60b0d1
#
_entry.id   c50c62266670661f755b99defa60b0d1
#
_cell.length_a   1.000
_cell.length_b   1.000
_cell.length_c   1.000
_cell.angle_alpha   90.00
_cell.angle_beta   90.00
_cell.angle_gamma   90.00
#
_symmetry.space_group_name_H-M   'P 1'
#
loop_
_entity.id
_entity.type
_entity.pdbx_description
1 polymer ?
#
loop_
_entity_poly.entity_id
_entity_poly.type
_entity_poly.pdbx_seq_one_letter_code
_entity_poly.pdbx_strand_id
1 'polypeptide(L)'
;EKQRELARIEHKIDARLRQLREVQTAPLGEIQLITAPACRLFWMDASLSAENYSDLELSTSRFAAMQAEAVVFLGKVGFSISAAHLKDRRYTQYDGTFLLLDDDDHFDGALMNCPEALCVRVCFRGHHLQSPDQYRRLAAYMAEHSLAVAGFSREIAVIDQGFSPDRDKFITELCIPEEQPT
;
A
#
# COMPACT_ATOMS: atom_id res chain seq x y z
N GLU A 1 10.86 3.59 30.94
CA GLU A 1 9.74 3.88 30.05
C GLU A 1 10.20 4.71 28.84
N LYS A 2 10.74 5.92 29.03
CA LYS A 2 11.24 6.79 27.95
C LYS A 2 12.30 6.16 27.01
N GLN A 3 13.22 5.34 27.57
CA GLN A 3 14.23 4.67 26.76
C GLN A 3 13.63 3.60 25.82
N ARG A 4 12.59 2.89 26.25
CA ARG A 4 11.88 1.92 25.41
C ARG A 4 11.10 2.63 24.29
N GLU A 5 10.49 3.75 24.62
CA GLU A 5 9.77 4.58 23.64
C GLU A 5 10.72 5.15 22.57
N LEU A 6 11.89 5.67 22.98
CA LEU A 6 12.91 6.14 22.04
C LEU A 6 13.44 5.02 21.12
N ALA A 7 13.72 3.84 21.67
CA ALA A 7 14.18 2.70 20.89
C ALA A 7 13.10 2.23 19.88
N ARG A 8 11.82 2.31 20.25
CA ARG A 8 10.70 2.01 19.34
C ARG A 8 10.62 3.03 18.20
N ILE A 9 10.74 4.32 18.50
CA ILE A 9 10.75 5.38 17.49
C ILE A 9 11.94 5.21 16.53
N GLU A 10 13.13 4.96 17.06
CA GLU A 10 14.34 4.71 16.27
C GLU A 10 14.15 3.54 15.30
N HIS A 11 13.61 2.41 15.78
CA HIS A 11 13.32 1.24 14.94
C HIS A 11 12.35 1.57 13.81
N LYS A 12 11.30 2.35 14.08
CA LYS A 12 10.32 2.78 13.07
C LYS A 12 10.94 3.72 12.02
N ILE A 13 11.79 4.64 12.45
CA ILE A 13 12.53 5.52 11.53
C ILE A 13 13.44 4.69 10.62
N ASP A 14 14.19 3.73 11.18
CA ASP A 14 15.07 2.86 10.41
C ASP A 14 14.31 1.99 9.40
N ALA A 15 13.18 1.43 9.80
CA ALA A 15 12.31 0.67 8.91
C ALA A 15 11.81 1.55 7.75
N ARG A 16 11.45 2.79 8.06
CA ARG A 16 11.00 3.75 7.05
C ARG A 16 12.13 4.17 6.09
N LEU A 17 13.32 4.40 6.61
CA LEU A 17 14.50 4.71 5.78
C LEU A 17 14.85 3.56 4.85
N ARG A 18 14.74 2.31 5.29
CA ARG A 18 14.92 1.13 4.43
C ARG A 18 13.89 1.12 3.29
N GLN A 19 12.61 1.27 3.61
CA GLN A 19 11.53 1.31 2.60
C GLN A 19 11.77 2.42 1.57
N LEU A 20 12.16 3.62 2.00
CA LEU A 20 12.47 4.73 1.10
C LEU A 20 13.66 4.42 0.17
N ARG A 21 14.70 3.80 0.70
CA ARG A 21 15.87 3.39 -0.10
C ARG A 21 15.50 2.32 -1.13
N GLU A 22 14.71 1.33 -0.73
CA GLU A 22 14.23 0.27 -1.63
C GLU A 22 13.43 0.85 -2.80
N VAL A 23 12.52 1.79 -2.52
CA VAL A 23 11.70 2.43 -3.55
C VAL A 23 12.53 3.37 -4.44
N GLN A 24 13.52 4.07 -3.89
CA GLN A 24 14.42 4.91 -4.68
C GLN A 24 15.30 4.11 -5.66
N THR A 25 15.61 2.88 -5.32
CA THR A 25 16.43 1.97 -6.15
C THR A 25 15.59 1.04 -7.02
N ALA A 26 14.26 0.96 -6.76
CA ALA A 26 13.36 0.14 -7.56
C ALA A 26 13.26 0.67 -8.99
N PRO A 27 13.23 -0.21 -10.00
CA PRO A 27 13.02 0.19 -11.38
C PRO A 27 11.59 0.73 -11.55
N LEU A 28 11.48 2.06 -11.66
CA LEU A 28 10.17 2.72 -11.80
C LEU A 28 9.50 2.37 -13.12
N GLY A 29 8.23 2.01 -13.04
CA GLY A 29 7.42 1.65 -14.19
C GLY A 29 7.62 0.22 -14.70
N GLU A 30 8.55 -0.54 -14.14
CA GLU A 30 8.74 -1.96 -14.47
C GLU A 30 7.85 -2.85 -13.61
N ILE A 31 7.26 -3.87 -14.24
CA ILE A 31 6.47 -4.87 -13.55
C ILE A 31 7.40 -5.99 -13.07
N GLN A 32 7.30 -6.34 -11.81
CA GLN A 32 8.12 -7.35 -11.16
C GLN A 32 7.24 -8.41 -10.50
N LEU A 33 7.69 -9.66 -10.55
CA LEU A 33 7.15 -10.74 -9.74
C LEU A 33 8.02 -10.84 -8.48
N ILE A 34 7.44 -10.63 -7.31
CA ILE A 34 8.15 -10.59 -6.03
C ILE A 34 7.47 -11.48 -4.99
N THR A 35 8.23 -11.96 -4.04
CA THR A 35 7.68 -12.52 -2.80
C THR A 35 7.47 -11.38 -1.81
N ALA A 36 6.21 -10.99 -1.60
CA ALA A 36 5.86 -9.99 -0.59
C ALA A 36 5.83 -10.64 0.80
N PRO A 37 6.52 -10.08 1.80
CA PRO A 37 6.57 -10.68 3.13
C PRO A 37 5.20 -10.68 3.81
N ALA A 38 5.02 -11.59 4.77
CA ALA A 38 3.87 -11.58 5.66
C ALA A 38 3.77 -10.22 6.37
N CYS A 39 2.56 -9.71 6.52
CA CYS A 39 2.32 -8.44 7.18
C CYS A 39 1.00 -8.40 7.92
N ARG A 40 0.85 -7.42 8.81
CA ARG A 40 -0.40 -7.13 9.51
C ARG A 40 -0.96 -5.80 9.03
N LEU A 41 -2.25 -5.77 8.82
CA LEU A 41 -2.97 -4.56 8.41
C LEU A 41 -4.06 -4.25 9.44
N PHE A 42 -4.23 -2.98 9.77
CA PHE A 42 -5.47 -2.49 10.31
C PHE A 42 -6.35 -2.08 9.13
N TRP A 43 -7.51 -2.71 9.00
CA TRP A 43 -8.38 -2.60 7.84
C TRP A 43 -9.64 -1.82 8.15
N MET A 44 -10.05 -0.97 7.23
CA MET A 44 -11.36 -0.33 7.20
C MET A 44 -12.00 -0.51 5.83
N ASP A 45 -13.23 -1.02 5.82
CA ASP A 45 -14.04 -1.05 4.62
C ASP A 45 -14.30 0.38 4.13
N ALA A 46 -14.21 0.57 2.84
CA ALA A 46 -14.41 1.85 2.21
C ALA A 46 -15.08 1.68 0.83
N SER A 47 -15.70 2.74 0.36
CA SER A 47 -16.18 2.85 -1.02
C SER A 47 -15.72 4.20 -1.53
N LEU A 48 -14.50 4.22 -2.09
CA LEU A 48 -13.81 5.45 -2.48
C LEU A 48 -13.46 5.40 -3.97
N SER A 49 -13.62 6.53 -4.65
CA SER A 49 -13.16 6.66 -6.03
C SER A 49 -11.71 7.09 -6.08
N ALA A 50 -10.90 6.41 -6.90
CA ALA A 50 -9.52 6.84 -7.18
C ALA A 50 -9.46 8.24 -7.84
N GLU A 51 -10.56 8.68 -8.46
CA GLU A 51 -10.67 9.98 -9.12
C GLU A 51 -11.02 11.12 -8.14
N ASN A 52 -11.48 10.79 -6.94
CA ASN A 52 -11.82 11.77 -5.91
C ASN A 52 -10.73 11.91 -4.85
N TYR A 53 -9.76 12.79 -5.14
CA TYR A 53 -8.62 13.02 -4.27
C TYR A 53 -9.02 13.48 -2.86
N SER A 54 -10.06 14.30 -2.73
CA SER A 54 -10.53 14.81 -1.43
C SER A 54 -11.04 13.69 -0.51
N ASP A 55 -11.73 12.69 -1.07
CA ASP A 55 -12.22 11.54 -0.29
C ASP A 55 -11.06 10.65 0.16
N LEU A 56 -10.02 10.50 -0.69
CA LEU A 56 -8.82 9.77 -0.34
C LEU A 56 -8.04 10.46 0.78
N GLU A 57 -7.86 11.79 0.70
CA GLU A 57 -7.22 12.58 1.76
C GLU A 57 -7.99 12.51 3.07
N LEU A 58 -9.33 12.59 3.01
CA LEU A 58 -10.18 12.50 4.21
C LEU A 58 -10.06 11.11 4.86
N SER A 59 -10.02 10.05 4.06
CA SER A 59 -9.83 8.69 4.56
C SER A 59 -8.47 8.52 5.23
N THR A 60 -7.41 9.04 4.63
CA THR A 60 -6.06 9.04 5.22
C THR A 60 -6.01 9.82 6.53
N SER A 61 -6.68 10.98 6.57
CA SER A 61 -6.77 11.81 7.79
C SER A 61 -7.51 11.13 8.93
N ARG A 62 -8.46 10.25 8.66
CA ARG A 62 -9.14 9.45 9.70
C ARG A 62 -8.17 8.51 10.41
N PHE A 63 -7.26 7.87 9.71
CA PHE A 63 -6.21 7.07 10.35
C PHE A 63 -5.31 7.93 11.25
N ALA A 64 -4.90 9.11 10.78
CA ALA A 64 -4.08 10.03 11.56
C ALA A 64 -4.81 10.52 12.83
N ALA A 65 -6.13 10.74 12.75
CA ALA A 65 -6.94 11.18 13.91
C ALA A 65 -7.18 10.06 14.93
N MET A 66 -7.13 8.80 14.54
CA MET A 66 -7.29 7.65 15.43
C MET A 66 -6.06 7.40 16.31
N GLN A 67 -4.94 8.04 16.03
CA GLN A 67 -3.70 7.89 16.80
C GLN A 67 -3.01 9.23 17.05
N ALA A 68 -2.70 9.47 18.33
CA ALA A 68 -1.99 10.68 18.79
C ALA A 68 -0.52 10.77 18.29
N GLU A 69 0.05 9.72 17.71
CA GLU A 69 1.43 9.62 17.26
C GLU A 69 1.55 9.71 15.73
N ALA A 70 1.08 10.81 15.15
CA ALA A 70 0.98 11.03 13.69
C ALA A 70 2.30 10.88 12.89
N VAL A 71 3.45 10.96 13.54
CA VAL A 71 4.78 10.86 12.89
C VAL A 71 5.06 9.45 12.34
N VAL A 72 4.30 8.45 12.79
CA VAL A 72 4.57 7.03 12.56
C VAL A 72 3.93 6.49 11.27
N PHE A 73 2.97 7.21 10.69
CA PHE A 73 2.12 6.68 9.59
C PHE A 73 2.57 7.02 8.17
N LEU A 74 3.57 7.84 8.01
CA LEU A 74 4.03 8.25 6.68
C LEU A 74 4.43 7.03 5.83
N GLY A 75 3.71 6.82 4.71
CA GLY A 75 3.95 5.72 3.79
C GLY A 75 3.50 4.33 4.25
N LYS A 76 2.57 4.26 5.19
CA LYS A 76 1.97 3.01 5.67
C LYS A 76 0.47 2.92 5.41
N VAL A 77 -0.17 4.06 5.12
CA VAL A 77 -1.58 4.08 4.73
C VAL A 77 -1.70 3.70 3.27
N GLY A 78 -2.60 2.79 2.98
CA GLY A 78 -2.85 2.32 1.63
C GLY A 78 -4.32 2.19 1.30
N PHE A 79 -4.57 1.97 0.02
CA PHE A 79 -5.88 1.67 -0.54
C PHE A 79 -5.88 0.30 -1.18
N SER A 80 -7.04 -0.29 -1.30
CA SER A 80 -7.19 -1.65 -1.77
C SER A 80 -8.41 -1.82 -2.66
N ILE A 81 -8.24 -2.58 -3.73
CA ILE A 81 -9.32 -3.10 -4.57
C ILE A 81 -9.49 -4.58 -4.25
N SER A 82 -10.71 -5.01 -4.03
CA SER A 82 -11.05 -6.42 -3.74
C SER A 82 -10.71 -7.34 -4.93
N ALA A 83 -10.48 -8.62 -4.64
CA ALA A 83 -10.25 -9.61 -5.69
C ALA A 83 -11.40 -9.68 -6.71
N ALA A 84 -12.64 -9.49 -6.27
CA ALA A 84 -13.81 -9.45 -7.15
C ALA A 84 -13.73 -8.28 -8.13
N HIS A 85 -13.49 -7.07 -7.64
CA HIS A 85 -13.37 -5.89 -8.49
C HIS A 85 -12.13 -5.93 -9.38
N LEU A 86 -11.02 -6.51 -8.93
CA LEU A 86 -9.84 -6.73 -9.78
C LEU A 86 -10.17 -7.64 -10.96
N LYS A 87 -10.87 -8.77 -10.70
CA LYS A 87 -11.33 -9.71 -11.73
C LYS A 87 -12.34 -9.08 -12.70
N ASP A 88 -13.20 -8.20 -12.16
CA ASP A 88 -14.19 -7.44 -12.96
C ASP A 88 -13.59 -6.20 -13.66
N ARG A 89 -12.29 -5.95 -13.52
CA ARG A 89 -11.56 -4.81 -14.10
C ARG A 89 -12.08 -3.43 -13.64
N ARG A 90 -12.55 -3.36 -12.39
CA ARG A 90 -12.99 -2.11 -11.76
C ARG A 90 -11.84 -1.44 -11.02
N TYR A 91 -10.99 -0.74 -11.76
CA TYR A 91 -9.73 -0.20 -11.23
C TYR A 91 -9.84 1.23 -10.69
N THR A 92 -11.01 1.83 -10.68
CA THR A 92 -11.23 3.20 -10.20
C THR A 92 -11.92 3.27 -8.83
N GLN A 93 -12.28 2.12 -8.27
CA GLN A 93 -13.01 2.03 -7.01
C GLN A 93 -12.23 1.23 -5.98
N TYR A 94 -11.91 1.85 -4.86
CA TYR A 94 -11.34 1.18 -3.70
C TYR A 94 -12.43 0.64 -2.78
N ASP A 95 -12.21 -0.57 -2.29
CA ASP A 95 -13.12 -1.29 -1.37
C ASP A 95 -12.66 -1.20 0.07
N GLY A 96 -11.42 -0.82 0.29
CA GLY A 96 -10.84 -0.69 1.62
C GLY A 96 -9.70 0.29 1.68
N THR A 97 -9.49 0.78 2.88
CA THR A 97 -8.28 1.49 3.28
C THR A 97 -7.60 0.71 4.39
N PHE A 98 -6.30 0.75 4.45
CA PHE A 98 -5.55 0.03 5.45
C PHE A 98 -4.35 0.82 5.97
N LEU A 99 -3.93 0.45 7.17
CA LEU A 99 -2.67 0.86 7.75
C LEU A 99 -1.78 -0.38 7.88
N LEU A 100 -0.58 -0.32 7.31
CA LEU A 100 0.43 -1.35 7.48
C LEU A 100 1.04 -1.22 8.88
N LEU A 101 0.96 -2.30 9.67
CA LEU A 101 1.43 -2.33 11.05
C LEU A 101 2.83 -2.93 11.17
N ASP A 102 3.64 -2.37 12.05
CA ASP A 102 4.86 -3.01 12.53
C ASP A 102 4.53 -4.08 13.59
N ASP A 103 5.50 -4.94 13.91
CA ASP A 103 5.30 -6.05 14.84
C ASP A 103 4.93 -5.60 16.26
N ASP A 104 5.40 -4.42 16.65
CA ASP A 104 5.17 -3.80 17.94
C ASP A 104 3.96 -2.86 18.00
N ASP A 105 3.24 -2.70 16.88
CA ASP A 105 2.02 -1.90 16.85
C ASP A 105 0.85 -2.66 17.47
N HIS A 106 0.17 -1.99 18.38
CA HIS A 106 -1.05 -2.49 19.01
C HIS A 106 -2.22 -1.61 18.62
N PHE A 107 -3.23 -2.23 18.02
CA PHE A 107 -4.46 -1.57 17.62
C PHE A 107 -5.67 -2.34 18.13
N ASP A 108 -6.62 -1.60 18.70
CA ASP A 108 -7.94 -2.13 19.04
C ASP A 108 -8.84 -2.00 17.80
N GLY A 109 -9.05 -3.10 17.08
CA GLY A 109 -9.89 -3.07 15.89
C GLY A 109 -9.71 -4.28 14.98
N ALA A 110 -10.23 -4.17 13.77
CA ALA A 110 -10.17 -5.24 12.77
C ALA A 110 -8.75 -5.40 12.22
N LEU A 111 -8.00 -6.37 12.77
CA LEU A 111 -6.68 -6.74 12.30
C LEU A 111 -6.79 -7.85 11.26
N MET A 112 -6.05 -7.67 10.16
CA MET A 112 -5.94 -8.65 9.09
C MET A 112 -4.49 -9.11 8.98
N ASN A 113 -4.27 -10.43 9.06
CA ASN A 113 -2.98 -11.03 8.82
C ASN A 113 -2.89 -11.45 7.35
N CYS A 114 -1.93 -10.87 6.64
CA CYS A 114 -1.61 -11.25 5.27
C CYS A 114 -0.41 -12.18 5.30
N PRO A 115 -0.53 -13.43 4.82
CA PRO A 115 0.61 -14.33 4.73
C PRO A 115 1.61 -13.83 3.68
N GLU A 116 2.82 -14.36 3.73
CA GLU A 116 3.76 -14.23 2.62
C GLU A 116 3.11 -14.73 1.34
N ALA A 117 3.24 -13.98 0.26
CA ALA A 117 2.61 -14.29 -1.01
C ALA A 117 3.45 -13.84 -2.20
N LEU A 118 3.38 -14.59 -3.29
CA LEU A 118 3.89 -14.13 -4.57
C LEU A 118 2.97 -13.03 -5.11
N CYS A 119 3.55 -11.92 -5.55
CA CYS A 119 2.81 -10.74 -5.97
C CYS A 119 3.37 -10.16 -7.26
N VAL A 120 2.50 -9.71 -8.12
CA VAL A 120 2.85 -8.84 -9.24
C VAL A 120 2.89 -7.40 -8.73
N ARG A 121 4.03 -6.74 -8.86
CA ARG A 121 4.30 -5.41 -8.30
C ARG A 121 4.73 -4.43 -9.37
N VAL A 122 4.33 -3.17 -9.21
CA VAL A 122 4.92 -2.02 -9.89
C VAL A 122 5.13 -0.88 -8.90
N CYS A 123 6.33 -0.27 -8.96
CA CYS A 123 6.58 1.05 -8.37
C CYS A 123 6.53 2.07 -9.49
N PHE A 124 5.75 3.12 -9.35
CA PHE A 124 5.59 4.12 -10.39
C PHE A 124 5.65 5.55 -9.84
N ARG A 125 6.06 6.47 -10.69
CA ARG A 125 6.04 7.90 -10.37
C ARG A 125 4.63 8.42 -10.52
N GLY A 126 4.11 9.02 -9.46
CA GLY A 126 2.74 9.53 -9.40
C GLY A 126 2.02 9.10 -8.12
N HIS A 127 0.73 9.37 -8.07
CA HIS A 127 -0.15 9.07 -6.96
C HIS A 127 -1.42 8.34 -7.42
N HIS A 128 -2.39 8.15 -6.54
CA HIS A 128 -3.59 7.35 -6.76
C HIS A 128 -4.39 7.68 -8.04
N LEU A 129 -4.33 8.91 -8.57
CA LEU A 129 -4.98 9.25 -9.85
C LEU A 129 -4.40 8.52 -11.06
N GLN A 130 -3.14 8.10 -10.98
CA GLN A 130 -2.47 7.33 -12.03
C GLN A 130 -2.60 5.81 -11.83
N SER A 131 -3.09 5.38 -10.68
CA SER A 131 -3.18 3.96 -10.34
C SER A 131 -4.09 3.14 -11.25
N PRO A 132 -5.24 3.64 -11.75
CA PRO A 132 -6.06 2.86 -12.67
C PRO A 132 -5.32 2.38 -13.92
N ASP A 133 -4.41 3.18 -14.46
CA ASP A 133 -3.59 2.77 -15.61
C ASP A 133 -2.56 1.69 -15.21
N GLN A 134 -2.01 1.78 -14.02
CA GLN A 134 -1.08 0.76 -13.51
C GLN A 134 -1.81 -0.56 -13.23
N TYR A 135 -3.02 -0.51 -12.69
CA TYR A 135 -3.85 -1.71 -12.53
C TYR A 135 -4.13 -2.40 -13.88
N ARG A 136 -4.45 -1.65 -14.93
CA ARG A 136 -4.63 -2.20 -16.28
C ARG A 136 -3.37 -2.90 -16.79
N ARG A 137 -2.20 -2.29 -16.56
CA ARG A 137 -0.90 -2.87 -16.95
C ARG A 137 -0.61 -4.16 -16.19
N LEU A 138 -0.83 -4.18 -14.85
CA LEU A 138 -0.64 -5.39 -14.04
C LEU A 138 -1.60 -6.50 -14.46
N ALA A 139 -2.87 -6.17 -14.72
CA ALA A 139 -3.85 -7.16 -15.17
C ALA A 139 -3.50 -7.75 -16.54
N ALA A 140 -2.99 -6.93 -17.47
CA ALA A 140 -2.50 -7.40 -18.77
C ALA A 140 -1.29 -8.33 -18.60
N TYR A 141 -0.32 -7.95 -17.77
CA TYR A 141 0.83 -8.79 -17.44
C TYR A 141 0.43 -10.14 -16.83
N MET A 142 -0.50 -10.12 -15.86
CA MET A 142 -1.01 -11.33 -15.22
C MET A 142 -1.68 -12.25 -16.24
N ALA A 143 -2.50 -11.70 -17.15
CA ALA A 143 -3.15 -12.47 -18.20
C ALA A 143 -2.14 -13.09 -19.17
N GLU A 144 -1.12 -12.34 -19.59
CA GLU A 144 -0.07 -12.81 -20.49
C GLU A 144 0.74 -13.96 -19.89
N HIS A 145 0.97 -13.91 -18.56
CA HIS A 145 1.75 -14.93 -17.85
C HIS A 145 0.90 -16.01 -17.18
N SER A 146 -0.41 -16.06 -17.48
CA SER A 146 -1.37 -17.03 -16.89
C SER A 146 -1.40 -17.01 -15.34
N LEU A 147 -1.21 -15.83 -14.75
CA LEU A 147 -1.28 -15.62 -13.31
C LEU A 147 -2.72 -15.24 -12.91
N ALA A 148 -3.19 -15.81 -11.80
CA ALA A 148 -4.55 -15.54 -11.29
C ALA A 148 -4.51 -14.67 -10.03
N VAL A 149 -5.50 -13.79 -9.87
CA VAL A 149 -5.64 -12.92 -8.69
C VAL A 149 -6.06 -13.74 -7.49
N ALA A 150 -5.22 -13.77 -6.44
CA ALA A 150 -5.44 -14.52 -5.20
C ALA A 150 -6.16 -13.71 -4.11
N GLY A 151 -6.14 -12.39 -4.15
CA GLY A 151 -6.68 -11.57 -3.09
C GLY A 151 -6.82 -10.10 -3.47
N PHE A 152 -6.97 -9.26 -2.47
CA PHE A 152 -7.06 -7.81 -2.67
C PHE A 152 -5.69 -7.18 -3.00
N SER A 153 -5.72 -6.06 -3.74
CA SER A 153 -4.52 -5.29 -4.01
C SER A 153 -4.04 -4.51 -2.80
N ARG A 154 -2.76 -4.17 -2.80
CA ARG A 154 -2.17 -3.20 -1.85
C ARG A 154 -1.53 -2.08 -2.64
N GLU A 155 -2.00 -0.87 -2.41
CA GLU A 155 -1.53 0.35 -3.05
C GLU A 155 -1.12 1.35 -1.97
N ILE A 156 0.15 1.71 -1.93
CA ILE A 156 0.74 2.58 -0.91
C ILE A 156 1.49 3.72 -1.58
N ALA A 157 1.13 4.96 -1.26
CA ALA A 157 1.95 6.11 -1.61
C ALA A 157 3.18 6.14 -0.70
N VAL A 158 4.31 5.65 -1.20
CA VAL A 158 5.55 5.53 -0.42
C VAL A 158 6.22 6.89 -0.27
N ILE A 159 6.18 7.72 -1.31
CA ILE A 159 6.61 9.13 -1.26
C ILE A 159 5.42 9.97 -1.69
N ASP A 160 4.90 10.77 -0.78
CA ASP A 160 3.74 11.63 -0.95
C ASP A 160 4.03 13.06 -0.46
N GLN A 161 3.00 13.89 -0.36
CA GLN A 161 3.14 15.28 0.12
C GLN A 161 3.63 15.40 1.57
N GLY A 162 3.57 14.34 2.37
CA GLY A 162 4.17 14.30 3.72
C GLY A 162 5.70 14.29 3.69
N PHE A 163 6.31 13.91 2.55
CA PHE A 163 7.76 13.86 2.33
C PHE A 163 8.28 14.96 1.40
N SER A 164 7.48 15.32 0.41
CA SER A 164 7.89 16.30 -0.59
C SER A 164 6.70 17.14 -1.05
N PRO A 165 6.84 18.48 -1.10
CA PRO A 165 5.84 19.31 -1.74
C PRO A 165 5.82 19.16 -3.27
N ASP A 166 6.85 18.55 -3.82
CA ASP A 166 7.03 18.35 -5.26
C ASP A 166 6.33 17.05 -5.70
N ARG A 167 5.20 17.17 -6.37
CA ARG A 167 4.40 16.04 -6.86
C ARG A 167 5.12 15.16 -7.88
N ASP A 168 6.11 15.69 -8.57
CA ASP A 168 6.91 14.94 -9.54
C ASP A 168 7.82 13.91 -8.85
N LYS A 169 7.99 14.03 -7.52
CA LYS A 169 8.75 13.08 -6.71
C LYS A 169 7.89 12.00 -6.05
N PHE A 170 6.57 12.08 -6.19
CA PHE A 170 5.69 11.08 -5.61
C PHE A 170 5.94 9.71 -6.23
N ILE A 171 5.97 8.70 -5.38
CA ILE A 171 6.13 7.30 -5.79
C ILE A 171 5.07 6.47 -5.07
N THR A 172 4.33 5.70 -5.86
CA THR A 172 3.35 4.74 -5.38
C THR A 172 3.80 3.33 -5.72
N GLU A 173 3.68 2.44 -4.75
CA GLU A 173 3.83 1.00 -4.92
C GLU A 173 2.46 0.36 -5.01
N LEU A 174 2.28 -0.53 -5.98
CA LEU A 174 1.07 -1.31 -6.18
C LEU A 174 1.41 -2.78 -6.32
N CYS A 175 0.76 -3.63 -5.52
CA CYS A 175 0.94 -5.07 -5.51
C CYS A 175 -0.40 -5.78 -5.65
N ILE A 176 -0.46 -6.84 -6.49
CA ILE A 176 -1.58 -7.77 -6.60
C ILE A 176 -1.05 -9.17 -6.28
N PRO A 177 -1.58 -9.85 -5.24
CA PRO A 177 -1.19 -11.22 -4.94
C PRO A 177 -1.70 -12.19 -6.01
N GLU A 178 -0.87 -13.20 -6.33
CA GLU A 178 -1.22 -14.25 -7.28
C GLU A 178 -1.51 -15.58 -6.58
N GLU A 179 -2.35 -16.40 -7.21
CA GLU A 179 -2.62 -17.76 -6.75
C GLU A 179 -1.39 -18.63 -7.03
N GLN A 180 -0.79 -19.17 -5.98
CA GLN A 180 0.27 -20.17 -6.16
C GLN A 180 -0.34 -21.45 -6.73
N PRO A 181 0.24 -22.05 -7.76
CA PRO A 181 -0.18 -23.37 -8.22
C PRO A 181 -0.02 -24.38 -7.08
N THR A 182 -1.10 -25.05 -6.73
CA THR A 182 -1.15 -26.16 -5.77
C THR A 182 -0.35 -27.36 -6.28
#